data_95a04ada38acb8351c8edd097ef33c39
#
_entry.id   95a04ada38acb8351c8edd097ef33c39
#
_cell.length_a   1.000
_cell.length_b   1.000
_cell.length_c   1.000
_cell.angle_alpha   90.00
_cell.angle_beta   90.00
_cell.angle_gamma   90.00
#
_symmetry.space_group_name_H-M   'P 1'
#
loop_
_entity.id
_entity.type
_entity.pdbx_description
1 polymer ?
#
loop_
_entity_poly.entity_id
_entity_poly.type
_entity_poly.pdbx_seq_one_letter_code
_entity_poly.pdbx_strand_id
1 'polypeptide(L)'
;MGRRNPLLPPRGLWFVGGRKNYATSNELFIGYLAGLGLQPEHAVLDIGCGIGVMAARLVDYLTIGRYEGFDIVRVGTDWATAHITSKHPNFRFLHADVYNRHYNPAAAVQAEAYTFPYANGQFDFAFAKSVFTHMTPQAVEQYLRESARVIKPGGTAIVSAFLINPESIELIQAKKSSLALSIEDGLWVLDPKFPETAIGLLEPDFMDWCRAAGFQPKNVSYGSWCGRSPYLSYQDLIVLTRI
;
A
#
# COMPACT_ATOMS: atom_id res chain seq x y z
N MET A 1 7.65 -32.15 -0.49
CA MET A 1 6.47 -31.24 -0.53
C MET A 1 6.60 -30.28 0.64
N GLY A 2 6.91 -29.00 0.39
CA GLY A 2 6.97 -27.98 1.46
C GLY A 2 5.59 -27.81 2.11
N ARG A 3 5.53 -27.83 3.44
CA ARG A 3 4.29 -27.58 4.19
C ARG A 3 3.80 -26.18 3.83
N ARG A 4 2.54 -26.09 3.41
CA ARG A 4 1.88 -24.79 3.15
C ARG A 4 1.90 -23.97 4.43
N ASN A 5 2.35 -22.71 4.37
CA ASN A 5 2.25 -21.80 5.51
C ASN A 5 0.76 -21.66 5.91
N PRO A 6 0.39 -22.09 7.13
CA PRO A 6 -1.01 -22.10 7.59
C PRO A 6 -1.61 -20.70 7.77
N LEU A 7 -0.77 -19.66 7.77
CA LEU A 7 -1.17 -18.26 7.85
C LEU A 7 -1.44 -17.63 6.46
N LEU A 8 -1.33 -18.42 5.39
CA LEU A 8 -1.68 -17.94 4.05
C LEU A 8 -3.11 -18.38 3.67
N PRO A 9 -3.90 -17.47 3.08
CA PRO A 9 -5.29 -17.74 2.73
C PRO A 9 -5.44 -18.88 1.72
N PRO A 10 -6.60 -19.56 1.69
CA PRO A 10 -6.93 -20.52 0.66
C PRO A 10 -7.05 -19.86 -0.72
N ARG A 11 -6.91 -20.66 -1.79
CA ARG A 11 -6.93 -20.13 -3.16
C ARG A 11 -8.20 -19.35 -3.50
N GLY A 12 -9.35 -19.82 -3.03
CA GLY A 12 -10.65 -19.22 -3.32
C GLY A 12 -10.89 -17.86 -2.66
N LEU A 13 -10.07 -17.48 -1.64
CA LEU A 13 -10.14 -16.16 -0.99
C LEU A 13 -9.06 -15.20 -1.50
N TRP A 14 -8.28 -15.59 -2.50
CA TRP A 14 -7.16 -14.78 -2.99
C TRP A 14 -7.64 -13.73 -4.00
N PHE A 15 -7.78 -12.50 -3.57
CA PHE A 15 -8.20 -11.36 -4.41
C PHE A 15 -7.06 -10.33 -4.64
N VAL A 16 -5.88 -10.56 -4.05
CA VAL A 16 -4.74 -9.63 -4.10
C VAL A 16 -3.65 -10.15 -5.03
N GLY A 17 -3.52 -9.60 -6.22
CA GLY A 17 -2.43 -9.89 -7.16
C GLY A 17 -2.20 -11.36 -7.54
N GLY A 18 -1.20 -11.61 -8.36
CA GLY A 18 -0.84 -12.96 -8.84
C GLY A 18 -0.14 -13.80 -7.76
N ARG A 19 -0.72 -14.93 -7.34
CA ARG A 19 -0.23 -15.78 -6.25
C ARG A 19 1.18 -16.35 -6.45
N LYS A 20 1.60 -16.62 -7.68
CA LYS A 20 2.91 -17.24 -7.96
C LYS A 20 4.09 -16.33 -7.57
N ASN A 21 3.97 -15.05 -7.82
CA ASN A 21 5.04 -14.06 -7.59
C ASN A 21 4.90 -13.39 -6.20
N TYR A 22 3.76 -13.56 -5.53
CA TYR A 22 3.44 -12.84 -4.31
C TYR A 22 4.32 -13.24 -3.12
N ALA A 23 4.68 -14.53 -3.00
CA ALA A 23 5.52 -15.01 -1.91
C ALA A 23 6.92 -14.39 -2.00
N THR A 24 7.59 -14.48 -3.16
CA THR A 24 8.92 -13.93 -3.39
C THR A 24 8.93 -12.40 -3.32
N SER A 25 7.95 -11.74 -3.94
CA SER A 25 7.81 -10.27 -3.89
C SER A 25 7.64 -9.75 -2.46
N ASN A 26 6.92 -10.48 -1.59
CA ASN A 26 6.73 -10.06 -0.21
C ASN A 26 7.96 -10.33 0.66
N GLU A 27 8.69 -11.41 0.45
CA GLU A 27 9.98 -11.64 1.13
C GLU A 27 10.99 -10.56 0.79
N LEU A 28 11.12 -10.21 -0.48
CA LEU A 28 11.96 -9.09 -0.93
C LEU A 28 11.52 -7.76 -0.31
N PHE A 29 10.20 -7.54 -0.22
CA PHE A 29 9.66 -6.32 0.38
C PHE A 29 9.95 -6.24 1.88
N ILE A 30 9.82 -7.33 2.65
CA ILE A 30 10.20 -7.33 4.07
C ILE A 30 11.69 -7.05 4.25
N GLY A 31 12.55 -7.66 3.44
CA GLY A 31 13.98 -7.36 3.43
C GLY A 31 14.25 -5.87 3.14
N TYR A 32 13.49 -5.28 2.23
CA TYR A 32 13.53 -3.85 1.94
C TYR A 32 13.09 -3.00 3.13
N LEU A 33 11.98 -3.36 3.81
CA LEU A 33 11.53 -2.67 5.02
C LEU A 33 12.59 -2.71 6.13
N ALA A 34 13.21 -3.88 6.36
CA ALA A 34 14.29 -4.04 7.33
C ALA A 34 15.51 -3.18 6.97
N GLY A 35 15.89 -3.13 5.70
CA GLY A 35 16.94 -2.24 5.19
C GLY A 35 16.66 -0.74 5.35
N LEU A 36 15.39 -0.36 5.47
CA LEU A 36 14.93 1.00 5.74
C LEU A 36 14.73 1.28 7.25
N GLY A 37 15.13 0.37 8.12
CA GLY A 37 15.14 0.58 9.56
C GLY A 37 13.92 0.01 10.30
N LEU A 38 13.11 -0.85 9.69
CA LEU A 38 12.10 -1.59 10.43
C LEU A 38 12.78 -2.46 11.50
N GLN A 39 12.31 -2.38 12.75
CA GLN A 39 12.83 -3.13 13.89
C GLN A 39 11.79 -4.12 14.45
N PRO A 40 12.22 -5.22 15.10
CA PRO A 40 11.31 -6.23 15.66
C PRO A 40 10.33 -5.71 16.72
N GLU A 41 10.65 -4.61 17.39
CA GLU A 41 9.85 -3.94 18.40
C GLU A 41 8.91 -2.86 17.89
N HIS A 42 8.98 -2.51 16.64
CA HIS A 42 8.19 -1.41 16.04
C HIS A 42 6.69 -1.70 16.08
N ALA A 43 5.91 -0.64 16.26
CA ALA A 43 4.51 -0.60 15.95
C ALA A 43 4.33 -0.30 14.46
N VAL A 44 3.76 -1.24 13.71
CA VAL A 44 3.64 -1.19 12.25
C VAL A 44 2.19 -1.04 11.83
N LEU A 45 1.92 -0.14 10.88
CA LEU A 45 0.62 0.00 10.22
C LEU A 45 0.70 -0.47 8.75
N ASP A 46 -0.18 -1.37 8.37
CA ASP A 46 -0.39 -1.82 6.98
C ASP A 46 -1.69 -1.23 6.44
N ILE A 47 -1.57 -0.23 5.58
CA ILE A 47 -2.69 0.48 4.96
C ILE A 47 -3.09 -0.32 3.71
N GLY A 48 -4.30 -0.88 3.70
CA GLY A 48 -4.75 -1.79 2.65
C GLY A 48 -4.11 -3.19 2.79
N CYS A 49 -4.24 -3.78 3.98
CA CYS A 49 -3.59 -5.05 4.33
C CYS A 49 -4.15 -6.27 3.57
N GLY A 50 -5.22 -6.10 2.81
CA GLY A 50 -5.86 -7.14 2.03
C GLY A 50 -6.31 -8.31 2.91
N ILE A 51 -5.81 -9.49 2.59
CA ILE A 51 -6.08 -10.72 3.33
C ILE A 51 -4.92 -11.11 4.28
N GLY A 52 -4.12 -10.14 4.71
CA GLY A 52 -3.05 -10.34 5.70
C GLY A 52 -1.82 -11.08 5.18
N VAL A 53 -1.52 -11.05 3.88
CA VAL A 53 -0.37 -11.78 3.33
C VAL A 53 0.97 -11.20 3.78
N MET A 54 1.06 -9.87 3.95
CA MET A 54 2.25 -9.23 4.54
C MET A 54 2.37 -9.57 6.03
N ALA A 55 1.26 -9.50 6.76
CA ALA A 55 1.20 -9.90 8.17
C ALA A 55 1.74 -11.31 8.39
N ALA A 56 1.29 -12.27 7.56
CA ALA A 56 1.73 -13.67 7.64
C ALA A 56 3.25 -13.89 7.43
N ARG A 57 3.95 -12.87 6.94
CA ARG A 57 5.42 -12.86 6.81
C ARG A 57 6.09 -12.08 7.94
N LEU A 58 5.41 -11.06 8.49
CA LEU A 58 5.94 -10.23 9.57
C LEU A 58 5.81 -10.87 10.95
N VAL A 59 4.99 -11.95 11.12
CA VAL A 59 4.82 -12.60 12.42
C VAL A 59 6.13 -13.14 13.01
N ASP A 60 7.05 -13.60 12.17
CA ASP A 60 8.35 -14.10 12.61
C ASP A 60 9.38 -12.96 12.82
N TYR A 61 9.10 -11.77 12.31
CA TYR A 61 9.97 -10.60 12.42
C TYR A 61 9.58 -9.69 13.59
N LEU A 62 8.29 -9.33 13.73
CA LEU A 62 7.80 -8.45 14.79
C LEU A 62 7.55 -9.24 16.09
N THR A 63 8.63 -9.72 16.71
CA THR A 63 8.56 -10.64 17.86
C THR A 63 8.04 -10.00 19.13
N ILE A 64 8.32 -8.71 19.34
CA ILE A 64 7.89 -7.90 20.50
C ILE A 64 7.14 -6.64 20.09
N GLY A 65 7.12 -6.34 18.79
CA GLY A 65 6.36 -5.26 18.20
C GLY A 65 4.89 -5.61 18.00
N ARG A 66 4.16 -4.72 17.36
CA ARG A 66 2.75 -4.95 17.00
C ARG A 66 2.49 -4.57 15.54
N TYR A 67 1.51 -5.23 14.98
CA TYR A 67 1.01 -4.96 13.65
C TYR A 67 -0.48 -4.62 13.72
N GLU A 68 -0.85 -3.53 13.06
CA GLU A 68 -2.23 -3.16 12.80
C GLU A 68 -2.40 -3.07 11.28
N GLY A 69 -3.40 -3.75 10.74
CA GLY A 69 -3.76 -3.65 9.33
C GLY A 69 -5.21 -3.28 9.17
N PHE A 70 -5.53 -2.44 8.20
CA PHE A 70 -6.92 -2.23 7.80
C PHE A 70 -7.10 -2.40 6.29
N ASP A 71 -8.29 -2.84 5.91
CA ASP A 71 -8.67 -3.00 4.50
C ASP A 71 -10.17 -2.79 4.32
N ILE A 72 -10.58 -2.40 3.12
CA ILE A 72 -11.97 -2.19 2.74
C ILE A 72 -12.69 -3.50 2.38
N VAL A 73 -11.95 -4.59 2.20
CA VAL A 73 -12.49 -5.91 1.85
C VAL A 73 -12.70 -6.75 3.11
N ARG A 74 -13.92 -6.73 3.65
CA ARG A 74 -14.31 -7.39 4.91
C ARG A 74 -13.88 -8.86 4.97
N VAL A 75 -14.11 -9.64 3.93
CA VAL A 75 -13.75 -11.07 3.93
C VAL A 75 -12.26 -11.29 4.13
N GLY A 76 -11.41 -10.36 3.71
CA GLY A 76 -9.96 -10.41 3.93
C GLY A 76 -9.59 -10.19 5.39
N THR A 77 -10.09 -9.11 5.99
CA THR A 77 -9.81 -8.76 7.40
C THR A 77 -10.41 -9.79 8.37
N ASP A 78 -11.61 -10.30 8.10
CA ASP A 78 -12.24 -11.35 8.92
C ASP A 78 -11.40 -12.64 8.88
N TRP A 79 -10.93 -13.04 7.68
CA TRP A 79 -10.07 -14.21 7.54
C TRP A 79 -8.74 -14.01 8.31
N ALA A 80 -8.09 -12.86 8.15
CA ALA A 80 -6.82 -12.55 8.80
C ALA A 80 -6.98 -12.52 10.33
N THR A 81 -8.06 -11.94 10.84
CA THR A 81 -8.41 -11.97 12.27
C THR A 81 -8.56 -13.41 12.79
N ALA A 82 -9.33 -14.23 12.09
CA ALA A 82 -9.57 -15.61 12.51
C ALA A 82 -8.33 -16.51 12.48
N HIS A 83 -7.37 -16.26 11.57
CA HIS A 83 -6.26 -17.17 11.31
C HIS A 83 -4.89 -16.63 11.77
N ILE A 84 -4.70 -15.32 11.81
CA ILE A 84 -3.45 -14.70 12.22
C ILE A 84 -3.58 -14.19 13.66
N THR A 85 -4.55 -13.29 13.96
CA THR A 85 -4.72 -12.74 15.31
C THR A 85 -4.93 -13.83 16.36
N SER A 86 -5.66 -14.90 16.05
CA SER A 86 -5.91 -16.02 16.97
C SER A 86 -4.62 -16.71 17.45
N LYS A 87 -3.52 -16.60 16.70
CA LYS A 87 -2.21 -17.20 17.01
C LYS A 87 -1.17 -16.15 17.39
N HIS A 88 -1.33 -14.94 16.90
CA HIS A 88 -0.43 -13.80 17.08
C HIS A 88 -1.27 -12.59 17.53
N PRO A 89 -1.64 -12.45 18.82
CA PRO A 89 -2.58 -11.43 19.30
C PRO A 89 -2.05 -9.99 19.18
N ASN A 90 -0.75 -9.82 18.95
CA ASN A 90 -0.13 -8.55 18.60
C ASN A 90 -0.32 -8.14 17.12
N PHE A 91 -0.97 -8.99 16.31
CA PHE A 91 -1.38 -8.70 14.94
C PHE A 91 -2.89 -8.54 14.88
N ARG A 92 -3.36 -7.35 14.52
CA ARG A 92 -4.80 -7.01 14.49
C ARG A 92 -5.20 -6.52 13.12
N PHE A 93 -6.46 -6.78 12.76
CA PHE A 93 -7.03 -6.41 11.47
C PHE A 93 -8.37 -5.71 11.68
N LEU A 94 -8.59 -4.63 10.93
CA LEU A 94 -9.81 -3.85 10.97
C LEU A 94 -10.43 -3.76 9.59
N HIS A 95 -11.73 -3.98 9.49
CA HIS A 95 -12.48 -3.62 8.30
C HIS A 95 -12.75 -2.11 8.30
N ALA A 96 -12.24 -1.41 7.29
CA ALA A 96 -12.54 0.00 7.02
C ALA A 96 -13.72 0.07 6.03
N ASP A 97 -14.87 0.53 6.49
CA ASP A 97 -16.07 0.63 5.63
C ASP A 97 -16.00 1.89 4.76
N VAL A 98 -15.02 1.91 3.84
CA VAL A 98 -14.73 3.01 2.91
C VAL A 98 -15.15 2.60 1.51
N TYR A 99 -15.78 3.53 0.82
CA TYR A 99 -16.24 3.33 -0.55
C TYR A 99 -15.06 3.12 -1.51
N ASN A 100 -15.19 2.11 -2.33
CA ASN A 100 -14.45 1.93 -3.56
C ASN A 100 -15.35 1.17 -4.53
N ARG A 101 -15.46 1.68 -5.74
CA ARG A 101 -16.39 1.16 -6.75
C ARG A 101 -16.20 -0.33 -7.04
N HIS A 102 -14.96 -0.81 -6.96
CA HIS A 102 -14.61 -2.19 -7.29
C HIS A 102 -14.65 -3.13 -6.07
N TYR A 103 -14.15 -2.67 -4.93
CA TYR A 103 -13.93 -3.52 -3.74
C TYR A 103 -14.99 -3.39 -2.66
N ASN A 104 -15.60 -2.21 -2.50
CA ASN A 104 -16.63 -1.96 -1.47
C ASN A 104 -17.65 -0.91 -1.93
N PRO A 105 -18.46 -1.22 -2.96
CA PRO A 105 -19.39 -0.25 -3.56
C PRO A 105 -20.60 0.12 -2.68
N ALA A 106 -20.83 -0.61 -1.58
CA ALA A 106 -21.95 -0.36 -0.67
C ALA A 106 -21.60 0.58 0.48
N ALA A 107 -20.32 0.91 0.69
CA ALA A 107 -19.91 1.80 1.76
C ALA A 107 -20.32 3.26 1.49
N ALA A 108 -20.64 3.99 2.57
CA ALA A 108 -21.04 5.39 2.47
C ALA A 108 -19.87 6.37 2.65
N VAL A 109 -18.82 5.97 3.37
CA VAL A 109 -17.68 6.85 3.66
C VAL A 109 -16.77 6.92 2.44
N GLN A 110 -16.54 8.12 1.93
CA GLN A 110 -15.59 8.34 0.83
C GLN A 110 -14.14 8.33 1.34
N ALA A 111 -13.20 7.88 0.52
CA ALA A 111 -11.80 7.76 0.92
C ALA A 111 -11.17 9.11 1.30
N GLU A 112 -11.55 10.19 0.64
CA GLU A 112 -11.14 11.56 0.92
C GLU A 112 -11.67 12.13 2.25
N ALA A 113 -12.63 11.46 2.89
CA ALA A 113 -13.18 11.82 4.19
C ALA A 113 -12.83 10.80 5.30
N TYR A 114 -12.09 9.74 4.96
CA TYR A 114 -11.80 8.68 5.92
C TYR A 114 -10.73 9.11 6.91
N THR A 115 -11.04 8.98 8.20
CA THR A 115 -10.10 9.18 9.30
C THR A 115 -9.65 7.81 9.81
N PHE A 116 -8.34 7.60 9.89
CA PHE A 116 -7.81 6.34 10.41
C PHE A 116 -8.15 6.19 11.91
N PRO A 117 -8.66 5.03 12.35
CA PRO A 117 -9.15 4.83 13.73
C PRO A 117 -7.99 4.60 14.72
N TYR A 118 -6.93 5.38 14.59
CA TYR A 118 -5.73 5.29 15.40
C TYR A 118 -5.35 6.65 16.00
N ALA A 119 -4.68 6.62 17.15
CA ALA A 119 -4.20 7.82 17.82
C ALA A 119 -3.03 8.47 17.06
N ASN A 120 -2.80 9.77 17.31
CA ASN A 120 -1.65 10.49 16.79
C ASN A 120 -0.35 9.86 17.29
N GLY A 121 0.63 9.73 16.39
CA GLY A 121 1.96 9.21 16.73
C GLY A 121 1.95 7.79 17.30
N GLN A 122 1.04 6.93 16.84
CA GLN A 122 0.90 5.57 17.35
C GLN A 122 1.91 4.60 16.74
N PHE A 123 2.39 4.85 15.52
CA PHE A 123 3.20 3.91 14.75
C PHE A 123 4.62 4.42 14.52
N ASP A 124 5.58 3.51 14.53
CA ASP A 124 6.98 3.76 14.18
C ASP A 124 7.18 3.63 12.67
N PHE A 125 6.41 2.74 12.05
CA PHE A 125 6.53 2.38 10.65
C PHE A 125 5.15 2.16 10.02
N ALA A 126 4.95 2.63 8.79
CA ALA A 126 3.75 2.32 8.02
C ALA A 126 4.09 1.99 6.57
N PHE A 127 3.23 1.21 5.91
CA PHE A 127 3.32 1.02 4.47
C PHE A 127 1.93 0.91 3.84
N ALA A 128 1.85 1.35 2.56
CA ALA A 128 0.68 1.21 1.71
C ALA A 128 1.12 0.59 0.38
N LYS A 129 0.94 -0.73 0.25
CA LYS A 129 1.37 -1.47 -0.94
C LYS A 129 0.18 -1.73 -1.87
N SER A 130 0.22 -1.15 -3.08
CA SER A 130 -0.86 -1.25 -4.07
C SER A 130 -2.20 -0.68 -3.58
N VAL A 131 -2.16 0.45 -2.89
CA VAL A 131 -3.34 1.19 -2.43
C VAL A 131 -3.50 2.47 -3.24
N PHE A 132 -2.49 3.33 -3.28
CA PHE A 132 -2.55 4.64 -3.96
C PHE A 132 -2.70 4.51 -5.46
N THR A 133 -2.33 3.36 -6.02
CA THR A 133 -2.57 3.02 -7.43
C THR A 133 -4.06 2.86 -7.81
N HIS A 134 -4.95 2.85 -6.82
CA HIS A 134 -6.39 2.68 -6.96
C HIS A 134 -7.20 3.85 -6.36
N MET A 135 -6.54 4.99 -6.08
CA MET A 135 -7.13 6.12 -5.38
C MET A 135 -7.03 7.40 -6.18
N THR A 136 -8.08 8.23 -6.09
CA THR A 136 -8.06 9.58 -6.66
C THR A 136 -7.03 10.46 -5.95
N PRO A 137 -6.53 11.54 -6.57
CA PRO A 137 -5.62 12.50 -5.95
C PRO A 137 -6.10 12.98 -4.57
N GLN A 138 -7.38 13.32 -4.42
CA GLN A 138 -7.98 13.81 -3.18
C GLN A 138 -7.94 12.74 -2.07
N ALA A 139 -8.22 11.49 -2.43
CA ALA A 139 -8.13 10.37 -1.51
C ALA A 139 -6.69 10.08 -1.09
N VAL A 140 -5.72 10.19 -2.02
CA VAL A 140 -4.28 10.07 -1.72
C VAL A 140 -3.83 11.16 -0.75
N GLU A 141 -4.20 12.41 -0.98
CA GLU A 141 -3.90 13.52 -0.06
C GLU A 141 -4.43 13.25 1.36
N GLN A 142 -5.67 12.78 1.48
CA GLN A 142 -6.26 12.44 2.78
C GLN A 142 -5.50 11.31 3.46
N TYR A 143 -5.17 10.26 2.72
CA TYR A 143 -4.42 9.11 3.29
C TYR A 143 -3.00 9.50 3.68
N LEU A 144 -2.34 10.40 2.96
CA LEU A 144 -1.05 10.96 3.36
C LEU A 144 -1.18 11.77 4.66
N ARG A 145 -2.19 12.65 4.79
CA ARG A 145 -2.44 13.42 6.03
C ARG A 145 -2.68 12.50 7.23
N GLU A 146 -3.54 11.50 7.07
CA GLU A 146 -3.83 10.53 8.14
C GLU A 146 -2.62 9.66 8.47
N SER A 147 -1.85 9.23 7.46
CA SER A 147 -0.59 8.51 7.69
C SER A 147 0.39 9.35 8.51
N ALA A 148 0.56 10.62 8.15
CA ALA A 148 1.43 11.54 8.91
C ALA A 148 0.93 11.77 10.35
N ARG A 149 -0.39 11.84 10.54
CA ARG A 149 -0.98 12.00 11.87
C ARG A 149 -0.69 10.81 12.78
N VAL A 150 -0.83 9.59 12.27
CA VAL A 150 -0.72 8.37 13.08
C VAL A 150 0.73 7.88 13.23
N ILE A 151 1.66 8.32 12.39
CA ILE A 151 3.07 7.99 12.48
C ILE A 151 3.78 8.96 13.43
N LYS A 152 4.67 8.46 14.27
CA LYS A 152 5.51 9.25 15.16
C LYS A 152 6.43 10.20 14.37
N PRO A 153 6.77 11.38 14.89
CA PRO A 153 7.88 12.18 14.34
C PRO A 153 9.15 11.33 14.21
N GLY A 154 9.82 11.41 13.08
CA GLY A 154 10.97 10.56 12.73
C GLY A 154 10.61 9.17 12.20
N GLY A 155 9.35 8.75 12.30
CA GLY A 155 8.89 7.46 11.78
C GLY A 155 8.87 7.40 10.26
N THR A 156 8.82 6.19 9.72
CA THR A 156 8.94 5.92 8.28
C THR A 156 7.61 5.48 7.68
N ALA A 157 7.26 6.03 6.52
CA ALA A 157 6.20 5.49 5.66
C ALA A 157 6.77 5.05 4.32
N ILE A 158 6.26 3.94 3.77
CA ILE A 158 6.56 3.49 2.42
C ILE A 158 5.27 3.30 1.67
N VAL A 159 5.15 3.96 0.55
CA VAL A 159 3.96 3.88 -0.29
C VAL A 159 4.33 3.46 -1.70
N SER A 160 3.42 2.78 -2.38
CA SER A 160 3.60 2.46 -3.79
C SER A 160 2.59 3.20 -4.66
N ALA A 161 3.05 3.69 -5.81
CA ALA A 161 2.26 4.46 -6.77
C ALA A 161 2.66 4.13 -8.21
N PHE A 162 1.93 4.67 -9.17
CA PHE A 162 2.36 4.83 -10.56
C PHE A 162 2.64 6.33 -10.79
N LEU A 163 3.92 6.71 -10.71
CA LEU A 163 4.33 8.11 -10.83
C LEU A 163 4.46 8.52 -12.29
N ILE A 164 3.68 9.52 -12.67
CA ILE A 164 3.71 10.12 -13.99
C ILE A 164 4.75 11.24 -14.00
N ASN A 165 5.79 11.05 -14.78
CA ASN A 165 6.87 11.98 -15.01
C ASN A 165 7.30 11.95 -16.49
N PRO A 166 8.21 12.83 -16.96
CA PRO A 166 8.59 12.87 -18.37
C PRO A 166 9.01 11.51 -18.93
N GLU A 167 9.81 10.71 -18.18
CA GLU A 167 10.25 9.39 -18.63
C GLU A 167 9.09 8.41 -18.77
N SER A 168 8.19 8.32 -17.77
CA SER A 168 7.04 7.41 -17.84
C SER A 168 6.09 7.78 -18.98
N ILE A 169 5.90 9.10 -19.24
CA ILE A 169 5.09 9.58 -20.37
C ILE A 169 5.72 9.14 -21.71
N GLU A 170 7.02 9.32 -21.86
CA GLU A 170 7.73 8.90 -23.08
C GLU A 170 7.63 7.38 -23.29
N LEU A 171 7.79 6.58 -22.24
CA LEU A 171 7.67 5.13 -22.30
C LEU A 171 6.24 4.66 -22.62
N ILE A 172 5.22 5.33 -22.09
CA ILE A 172 3.80 5.08 -22.41
C ILE A 172 3.55 5.37 -23.90
N GLN A 173 3.98 6.54 -24.38
CA GLN A 173 3.84 6.95 -25.79
C GLN A 173 4.58 6.00 -26.73
N ALA A 174 5.74 5.51 -26.33
CA ALA A 174 6.51 4.51 -27.06
C ALA A 174 5.94 3.08 -26.97
N LYS A 175 4.78 2.88 -26.30
CA LYS A 175 4.13 1.57 -26.08
C LYS A 175 5.02 0.53 -25.38
N LYS A 176 5.93 0.98 -24.54
CA LYS A 176 6.79 0.13 -23.72
C LYS A 176 6.17 -0.19 -22.35
N SER A 177 5.19 0.61 -21.94
CA SER A 177 4.47 0.42 -20.67
C SER A 177 3.58 -0.81 -20.71
N SER A 178 3.58 -1.56 -19.61
CA SER A 178 2.61 -2.65 -19.39
C SER A 178 1.21 -2.13 -18.99
N LEU A 179 1.13 -0.85 -18.58
CA LEU A 179 -0.11 -0.13 -18.31
C LEU A 179 -0.30 0.95 -19.38
N ALA A 180 -1.32 0.79 -20.23
CA ALA A 180 -1.65 1.76 -21.26
C ALA A 180 -2.48 2.91 -20.65
N LEU A 181 -1.88 3.67 -19.72
CA LEU A 181 -2.53 4.80 -19.08
C LEU A 181 -2.79 5.91 -20.12
N SER A 182 -3.99 6.50 -20.07
CA SER A 182 -4.39 7.67 -20.85
C SER A 182 -4.97 8.75 -19.95
N ILE A 183 -5.02 9.97 -20.45
CA ILE A 183 -5.61 11.09 -19.71
C ILE A 183 -7.12 11.11 -19.97
N GLU A 184 -7.89 11.08 -18.86
CA GLU A 184 -9.34 11.23 -18.88
C GLU A 184 -9.73 12.17 -17.73
N ASP A 185 -10.46 13.24 -18.02
CA ASP A 185 -10.86 14.26 -17.05
C ASP A 185 -9.68 14.78 -16.16
N GLY A 186 -8.50 14.89 -16.74
CA GLY A 186 -7.29 15.35 -16.07
C GLY A 186 -6.57 14.29 -15.23
N LEU A 187 -7.05 13.05 -15.20
CA LEU A 187 -6.42 11.92 -14.51
C LEU A 187 -5.74 10.97 -15.50
N TRP A 188 -4.62 10.40 -15.11
CA TRP A 188 -4.01 9.28 -15.82
C TRP A 188 -4.65 7.98 -15.36
N VAL A 189 -5.41 7.30 -16.22
CA VAL A 189 -6.18 6.11 -15.87
C VAL A 189 -5.97 4.98 -16.88
N LEU A 190 -6.06 3.74 -16.40
CA LEU A 190 -6.01 2.56 -17.26
C LEU A 190 -7.34 2.31 -17.97
N ASP A 191 -8.45 2.51 -17.26
CA ASP A 191 -9.81 2.32 -17.77
C ASP A 191 -10.65 3.55 -17.44
N PRO A 192 -11.07 4.34 -18.46
CA PRO A 192 -11.92 5.52 -18.23
C PRO A 192 -13.27 5.22 -17.57
N LYS A 193 -13.80 4.01 -17.77
CA LYS A 193 -15.09 3.61 -17.16
C LYS A 193 -14.92 3.21 -15.69
N PHE A 194 -13.73 2.75 -15.32
CA PHE A 194 -13.37 2.30 -13.99
C PHE A 194 -12.00 2.85 -13.61
N PRO A 195 -11.87 4.17 -13.34
CA PRO A 195 -10.59 4.82 -13.08
C PRO A 195 -9.78 4.15 -11.97
N GLU A 196 -10.46 3.71 -10.92
CA GLU A 196 -9.85 3.00 -9.77
C GLU A 196 -9.18 1.66 -10.12
N THR A 197 -9.29 1.20 -11.38
CA THR A 197 -8.55 0.01 -11.83
C THR A 197 -7.03 0.23 -11.78
N ALA A 198 -6.55 1.40 -12.23
CA ALA A 198 -5.20 1.88 -12.03
C ALA A 198 -5.14 3.39 -12.33
N ILE A 199 -4.61 4.15 -11.39
CA ILE A 199 -4.46 5.61 -11.50
C ILE A 199 -2.97 5.95 -11.42
N GLY A 200 -2.50 6.74 -12.38
CA GLY A 200 -1.19 7.39 -12.37
C GLY A 200 -1.28 8.76 -11.71
N LEU A 201 -0.34 9.07 -10.84
CA LEU A 201 -0.26 10.33 -10.10
C LEU A 201 0.89 11.17 -10.65
N LEU A 202 0.65 12.44 -10.96
CA LEU A 202 1.73 13.35 -11.36
C LEU A 202 2.77 13.42 -10.23
N GLU A 203 4.02 13.11 -10.56
CA GLU A 203 5.09 13.01 -9.55
C GLU A 203 5.31 14.33 -8.80
N PRO A 204 5.34 15.51 -9.44
CA PRO A 204 5.49 16.78 -8.72
C PRO A 204 4.38 16.99 -7.70
N ASP A 205 3.12 16.77 -8.10
CA ASP A 205 1.95 16.97 -7.24
C ASP A 205 1.98 15.98 -6.06
N PHE A 206 2.31 14.72 -6.34
CA PHE A 206 2.44 13.70 -5.29
C PHE A 206 3.50 14.08 -4.24
N MET A 207 4.65 14.58 -4.68
CA MET A 207 5.71 15.03 -3.77
C MET A 207 5.28 16.26 -2.95
N ASP A 208 4.50 17.15 -3.53
CA ASP A 208 3.97 18.32 -2.83
C ASP A 208 2.91 17.91 -1.80
N TRP A 209 2.03 16.97 -2.11
CA TRP A 209 1.09 16.40 -1.13
C TRP A 209 1.80 15.70 0.04
N CYS A 210 2.89 14.97 -0.24
CA CYS A 210 3.71 14.38 0.82
C CYS A 210 4.26 15.47 1.77
N ARG A 211 4.84 16.55 1.23
CA ARG A 211 5.37 17.65 2.03
C ARG A 211 4.26 18.38 2.81
N ALA A 212 3.14 18.67 2.16
CA ALA A 212 1.99 19.33 2.78
C ALA A 212 1.38 18.49 3.93
N ALA A 213 1.42 17.16 3.82
CA ALA A 213 1.00 16.24 4.88
C ALA A 213 1.98 16.18 6.06
N GLY A 214 3.19 16.72 5.94
CA GLY A 214 4.24 16.69 6.97
C GLY A 214 5.20 15.52 6.81
N PHE A 215 5.42 15.06 5.59
CA PHE A 215 6.46 14.11 5.25
C PHE A 215 7.62 14.77 4.51
N GLN A 216 8.82 14.25 4.73
CA GLN A 216 9.97 14.50 3.87
C GLN A 216 10.18 13.27 2.98
N PRO A 217 10.00 13.38 1.64
CA PRO A 217 10.42 12.34 0.72
C PRO A 217 11.94 12.11 0.82
N LYS A 218 12.34 10.84 0.99
CA LYS A 218 13.76 10.45 1.16
C LYS A 218 14.31 9.75 -0.05
N ASN A 219 13.52 8.89 -0.66
CA ASN A 219 13.93 8.10 -1.81
C ASN A 219 12.74 7.72 -2.67
N VAL A 220 12.96 7.63 -3.97
CA VAL A 220 12.05 7.04 -4.94
C VAL A 220 12.79 5.93 -5.67
N SER A 221 12.27 4.71 -5.57
CA SER A 221 12.72 3.58 -6.37
C SER A 221 11.70 3.35 -7.48
N TYR A 222 12.01 3.83 -8.69
CA TYR A 222 11.11 3.73 -9.83
C TYR A 222 10.88 2.27 -10.24
N GLY A 223 9.62 1.95 -10.53
CA GLY A 223 9.15 0.62 -10.89
C GLY A 223 9.22 0.31 -12.38
N SER A 224 9.00 -0.98 -12.70
CA SER A 224 9.03 -1.44 -14.10
C SER A 224 7.71 -1.28 -14.85
N TRP A 225 6.64 -0.82 -14.21
CA TRP A 225 5.29 -0.75 -14.77
C TRP A 225 5.20 -0.03 -16.13
N CYS A 226 6.03 1.01 -16.31
CA CYS A 226 6.09 1.76 -17.58
C CYS A 226 7.22 1.28 -18.53
N GLY A 227 7.94 0.20 -18.18
CA GLY A 227 9.01 -0.36 -19.01
C GLY A 227 10.42 0.07 -18.61
N ARG A 228 10.60 0.67 -17.42
CA ARG A 228 11.93 1.02 -16.87
C ARG A 228 12.77 -0.20 -16.54
N SER A 229 14.08 -0.04 -16.64
CA SER A 229 15.09 -1.02 -16.22
C SER A 229 16.41 -0.28 -15.92
N PRO A 230 17.13 -0.61 -14.82
CA PRO A 230 16.77 -1.61 -13.80
C PRO A 230 15.63 -1.17 -12.87
N TYR A 231 15.06 -2.10 -12.10
CA TYR A 231 13.97 -1.83 -11.18
C TYR A 231 14.05 -2.71 -9.92
N LEU A 232 13.48 -2.23 -8.82
CA LEU A 232 13.35 -2.99 -7.57
C LEU A 232 11.96 -3.67 -7.47
N SER A 233 10.91 -2.99 -7.96
CA SER A 233 9.52 -3.43 -7.86
C SER A 233 8.79 -3.16 -9.19
N TYR A 234 7.58 -3.70 -9.33
CA TYR A 234 6.71 -3.36 -10.43
C TYR A 234 6.18 -1.91 -10.32
N GLN A 235 5.71 -1.53 -9.13
CA GLN A 235 5.26 -0.17 -8.82
C GLN A 235 6.43 0.68 -8.32
N ASP A 236 6.32 1.99 -8.46
CA ASP A 236 7.25 2.94 -7.86
C ASP A 236 7.10 2.86 -6.34
N LEU A 237 8.23 2.83 -5.60
CA LEU A 237 8.25 2.81 -4.14
C LEU A 237 8.80 4.14 -3.63
N ILE A 238 8.03 4.81 -2.80
CA ILE A 238 8.38 6.11 -2.24
C ILE A 238 8.58 5.96 -0.73
N VAL A 239 9.77 6.32 -0.25
CA VAL A 239 10.13 6.33 1.17
C VAL A 239 9.98 7.73 1.71
N LEU A 240 9.22 7.85 2.78
CA LEU A 240 8.84 9.10 3.42
C LEU A 240 9.25 9.06 4.89
N THR A 241 9.78 10.16 5.42
CA THR A 241 10.03 10.33 6.86
C THR A 241 9.06 11.38 7.41
N ARG A 242 8.38 11.09 8.51
CA ARG A 242 7.52 12.02 9.22
C ARG A 242 8.37 13.11 9.90
N ILE A 243 8.15 14.40 9.57
CA ILE A 243 8.84 15.56 10.16
C ILE A 243 8.01 16.18 11.27
#